data_54bef16accb62dd0e523b902ee73ae56
#
_entry.id   54bef16accb62dd0e523b902ee73ae56
#
_cell.length_a   1.000
_cell.length_b   1.000
_cell.length_c   1.000
_cell.angle_alpha   90.00
_cell.angle_beta   90.00
_cell.angle_gamma   90.00
#
_symmetry.space_group_name_H-M   'P 1'
#
loop_
_entity.id
_entity.type
_entity.pdbx_description
1 polymer ?
#
loop_
_entity_poly.entity_id
_entity_poly.type
_entity_poly.pdbx_seq_one_letter_code
_entity_poly.pdbx_strand_id
1 'polypeptide(L)'
;EPRIEQRPRELTVDGGLPGITLGEAVRDYRFWLIWVSVLCVAFAYGGVFVHLAQMLVGHGFTLTAAAGIVSTQGLAILAGRVGTGFLLDRLWAPLVTLPLLSAPASACWLLAGDGLTTGFAVLSAVILGLATGAETDLIAFLAGRYFGMAHYGRIYGMLYMPFGLASAVSPAVYGWVRDTTGSYDAMLYVAMGLFIGGAVMLLGLGRYPDFGARAGLTAI
;
A
#
# COMPACT_ATOMS: atom_id res chain seq x y z
N GLU A 1 4.44 -22.95 24.34
CA GLU A 1 4.44 -22.69 22.88
C GLU A 1 3.03 -22.94 22.35
N PRO A 2 2.27 -21.93 21.91
CA PRO A 2 1.05 -22.18 21.18
C PRO A 2 1.44 -22.68 19.79
N ARG A 3 1.26 -23.97 19.54
CA ARG A 3 1.27 -24.52 18.18
C ARG A 3 0.29 -23.69 17.36
N ILE A 4 0.81 -23.05 16.29
CA ILE A 4 -0.02 -22.53 15.21
C ILE A 4 -0.67 -23.76 14.59
N GLU A 5 -1.89 -24.04 15.01
CA GLU A 5 -2.78 -25.01 14.39
C GLU A 5 -3.00 -24.50 12.96
N GLN A 6 -2.24 -25.03 12.01
CA GLN A 6 -2.56 -24.90 10.60
C GLN A 6 -3.92 -25.57 10.45
N ARG A 7 -4.99 -24.76 10.48
CA ARG A 7 -6.32 -25.27 10.14
C ARG A 7 -6.19 -25.94 8.77
N PRO A 8 -6.67 -27.18 8.62
CA PRO A 8 -6.67 -27.87 7.34
C PRO A 8 -7.28 -26.92 6.29
N ARG A 9 -6.71 -26.88 5.07
CA ARG A 9 -7.34 -26.23 3.93
C ARG A 9 -8.76 -26.78 3.83
N GLU A 10 -9.74 -26.00 4.27
CA GLU A 10 -11.14 -26.36 4.09
C GLU A 10 -11.42 -26.33 2.58
N LEU A 11 -11.41 -27.51 1.98
CA LEU A 11 -11.89 -27.71 0.62
C LEU A 11 -13.43 -27.62 0.67
N THR A 12 -14.04 -26.97 -0.30
CA THR A 12 -15.49 -27.04 -0.47
C THR A 12 -15.89 -28.49 -0.77
N VAL A 13 -17.16 -28.83 -0.61
CA VAL A 13 -17.70 -30.19 -0.86
C VAL A 13 -17.31 -30.73 -2.25
N ASP A 14 -17.06 -29.84 -3.22
CA ASP A 14 -16.56 -30.15 -4.57
C ASP A 14 -15.03 -30.13 -4.72
N GLY A 15 -14.27 -30.09 -3.63
CA GLY A 15 -12.79 -30.10 -3.66
C GLY A 15 -12.15 -28.77 -4.09
N GLY A 16 -12.91 -27.69 -4.29
CA GLY A 16 -12.42 -26.35 -4.66
C GLY A 16 -11.95 -25.54 -3.44
N LEU A 17 -11.20 -24.48 -3.69
CA LEU A 17 -10.82 -23.52 -2.65
C LEU A 17 -12.01 -22.60 -2.32
N PRO A 18 -12.23 -22.23 -1.04
CA PRO A 18 -13.31 -21.34 -0.65
C PRO A 18 -13.08 -19.92 -1.18
N GLY A 19 -14.14 -19.25 -1.60
CA GLY A 19 -14.06 -17.89 -2.11
C GLY A 19 -15.26 -17.50 -2.96
N ILE A 20 -15.27 -16.24 -3.39
CA ILE A 20 -16.33 -15.67 -4.24
C ILE A 20 -15.82 -15.41 -5.65
N THR A 21 -16.76 -15.24 -6.59
CA THR A 21 -16.45 -14.88 -7.97
C THR A 21 -16.07 -13.42 -8.11
N LEU A 22 -15.40 -13.04 -9.22
CA LEU A 22 -15.08 -11.63 -9.48
C LEU A 22 -16.35 -10.76 -9.54
N GLY A 23 -17.45 -11.28 -10.14
CA GLY A 23 -18.71 -10.55 -10.23
C GLY A 23 -19.35 -10.25 -8.87
N GLU A 24 -19.21 -11.17 -7.92
CA GLU A 24 -19.63 -10.95 -6.52
C GLU A 24 -18.69 -9.99 -5.80
N ALA A 25 -17.37 -10.13 -6.00
CA ALA A 25 -16.38 -9.24 -5.39
C ALA A 25 -16.61 -7.76 -5.78
N VAL A 26 -16.84 -7.47 -7.05
CA VAL A 26 -17.07 -6.10 -7.55
C VAL A 26 -18.38 -5.49 -7.00
N ARG A 27 -19.34 -6.32 -6.57
CA ARG A 27 -20.59 -5.87 -5.93
C ARG A 27 -20.40 -5.62 -4.43
N ASP A 28 -19.32 -6.11 -3.82
CA ASP A 28 -18.99 -5.86 -2.41
C ASP A 28 -18.31 -4.50 -2.28
N TYR A 29 -18.81 -3.64 -1.35
CA TYR A 29 -18.22 -2.33 -1.08
C TYR A 29 -16.75 -2.42 -0.66
N ARG A 30 -16.32 -3.54 -0.05
CA ARG A 30 -14.94 -3.78 0.37
C ARG A 30 -13.97 -3.80 -0.80
N PHE A 31 -14.41 -4.29 -1.96
CA PHE A 31 -13.61 -4.26 -3.19
C PHE A 31 -13.26 -2.82 -3.56
N TRP A 32 -14.24 -1.93 -3.53
CA TRP A 32 -14.03 -0.52 -3.89
C TRP A 32 -13.25 0.25 -2.83
N LEU A 33 -13.41 -0.08 -1.53
CA LEU A 33 -12.57 0.50 -0.49
C LEU A 33 -11.08 0.15 -0.70
N ILE A 34 -10.76 -1.11 -0.98
CA ILE A 34 -9.39 -1.52 -1.29
C ILE A 34 -8.92 -0.86 -2.59
N TRP A 35 -9.73 -0.88 -3.63
CA TRP A 35 -9.40 -0.35 -4.95
C TRP A 35 -9.05 1.15 -4.90
N VAL A 36 -9.88 1.96 -4.25
CA VAL A 36 -9.66 3.41 -4.10
C VAL A 36 -8.50 3.69 -3.15
N SER A 37 -8.37 2.93 -2.07
CA SER A 37 -7.22 3.05 -1.16
C SER A 37 -5.89 2.81 -1.90
N VAL A 38 -5.80 1.73 -2.69
CA VAL A 38 -4.63 1.43 -3.51
C VAL A 38 -4.36 2.54 -4.52
N LEU A 39 -5.40 3.05 -5.18
CA LEU A 39 -5.27 4.18 -6.12
C LEU A 39 -4.66 5.42 -5.44
N CYS A 40 -5.18 5.79 -4.28
CA CYS A 40 -4.73 6.96 -3.52
C CYS A 40 -3.27 6.81 -3.06
N VAL A 41 -2.94 5.68 -2.44
CA VAL A 41 -1.60 5.42 -1.90
C VAL A 41 -0.57 5.29 -3.03
N ALA A 42 -0.88 4.53 -4.08
CA ALA A 42 0.00 4.37 -5.23
C ALA A 42 0.21 5.67 -6.01
N PHE A 43 -0.83 6.52 -6.12
CA PHE A 43 -0.69 7.84 -6.75
C PHE A 43 0.22 8.76 -5.91
N ALA A 44 0.00 8.82 -4.60
CA ALA A 44 0.84 9.61 -3.71
C ALA A 44 2.30 9.16 -3.79
N TYR A 45 2.53 7.84 -3.76
CA TYR A 45 3.86 7.25 -3.75
C TYR A 45 4.58 7.39 -5.10
N GLY A 46 3.91 7.12 -6.24
CA GLY A 46 4.52 7.06 -7.57
C GLY A 46 5.26 8.34 -7.94
N GLY A 47 4.69 9.50 -7.64
CA GLY A 47 5.33 10.79 -7.88
C GLY A 47 6.50 11.07 -6.95
N VAL A 48 6.32 10.84 -5.63
CA VAL A 48 7.40 11.02 -4.65
C VAL A 48 8.58 10.10 -4.97
N PHE A 49 8.31 8.84 -5.31
CA PHE A 49 9.35 7.85 -5.63
C PHE A 49 10.24 8.29 -6.79
N VAL A 50 9.64 8.73 -7.89
CA VAL A 50 10.38 9.11 -9.10
C VAL A 50 11.13 10.43 -8.91
N HIS A 51 10.54 11.38 -8.19
CA HIS A 51 11.11 12.73 -8.03
C HIS A 51 11.91 12.92 -6.74
N LEU A 52 12.06 11.91 -5.88
CA LEU A 52 12.75 12.04 -4.59
C LEU A 52 14.17 12.60 -4.74
N ALA A 53 14.96 12.09 -5.68
CA ALA A 53 16.32 12.61 -5.91
C ALA A 53 16.31 14.10 -6.32
N GLN A 54 15.35 14.51 -7.16
CA GLN A 54 15.22 15.90 -7.59
C GLN A 54 14.73 16.80 -6.45
N MET A 55 13.81 16.31 -5.59
CA MET A 55 13.40 17.02 -4.38
C MET A 55 14.60 17.28 -3.46
N LEU A 56 15.43 16.26 -3.22
CA LEU A 56 16.63 16.39 -2.40
C LEU A 56 17.63 17.39 -2.99
N VAL A 57 17.84 17.36 -4.32
CA VAL A 57 18.71 18.35 -4.99
C VAL A 57 18.12 19.76 -4.85
N GLY A 58 16.79 19.91 -4.91
CA GLY A 58 16.12 21.19 -4.65
C GLY A 58 16.37 21.75 -3.25
N HIS A 59 16.57 20.87 -2.25
CA HIS A 59 16.99 21.24 -0.89
C HIS A 59 18.52 21.46 -0.71
N GLY A 60 19.28 21.49 -1.81
CA GLY A 60 20.72 21.77 -1.79
C GLY A 60 21.62 20.55 -1.61
N PHE A 61 21.08 19.33 -1.63
CA PHE A 61 21.93 18.13 -1.63
C PHE A 61 22.64 17.97 -2.98
N THR A 62 23.88 17.46 -2.96
CA THR A 62 24.55 17.05 -4.19
C THR A 62 23.86 15.84 -4.80
N LEU A 63 23.95 15.67 -6.12
CA LEU A 63 23.36 14.51 -6.81
C LEU A 63 23.85 13.17 -6.22
N THR A 64 25.14 13.10 -5.86
CA THR A 64 25.73 11.90 -5.23
C THR A 64 25.11 11.62 -3.86
N ALA A 65 24.91 12.65 -3.03
CA ALA A 65 24.26 12.49 -1.72
C ALA A 65 22.79 12.08 -1.88
N ALA A 66 22.06 12.72 -2.80
CA ALA A 66 20.68 12.37 -3.12
C ALA A 66 20.56 10.91 -3.59
N ALA A 67 21.43 10.46 -4.50
CA ALA A 67 21.47 9.07 -4.96
C ALA A 67 21.75 8.08 -3.82
N GLY A 68 22.65 8.41 -2.88
CA GLY A 68 22.94 7.63 -1.69
C GLY A 68 21.69 7.50 -0.80
N ILE A 69 20.96 8.60 -0.57
CA ILE A 69 19.72 8.59 0.21
C ILE A 69 18.64 7.74 -0.47
N VAL A 70 18.44 7.88 -1.78
CA VAL A 70 17.50 7.06 -2.55
C VAL A 70 17.86 5.56 -2.48
N SER A 71 19.15 5.23 -2.44
CA SER A 71 19.59 3.83 -2.26
C SER A 71 19.14 3.24 -0.93
N THR A 72 19.08 4.04 0.15
CA THR A 72 18.54 3.58 1.45
C THR A 72 17.05 3.25 1.37
N GLN A 73 16.28 3.95 0.52
CA GLN A 73 14.88 3.62 0.25
C GLN A 73 14.74 2.21 -0.34
N GLY A 74 15.62 1.83 -1.29
CA GLY A 74 15.62 0.48 -1.86
C GLY A 74 15.82 -0.62 -0.82
N LEU A 75 16.75 -0.42 0.11
CA LEU A 75 16.96 -1.35 1.24
C LEU A 75 15.76 -1.39 2.18
N ALA A 76 15.15 -0.24 2.44
CA ALA A 76 13.96 -0.15 3.28
C ALA A 76 12.75 -0.86 2.67
N ILE A 77 12.61 -0.89 1.33
CA ILE A 77 11.55 -1.66 0.65
C ILE A 77 11.68 -3.16 1.00
N LEU A 78 12.89 -3.72 0.95
CA LEU A 78 13.10 -5.13 1.31
C LEU A 78 12.74 -5.40 2.77
N ALA A 79 13.18 -4.53 3.67
CA ALA A 79 12.85 -4.63 5.08
C ALA A 79 11.33 -4.49 5.33
N GLY A 80 10.66 -3.59 4.61
CA GLY A 80 9.21 -3.39 4.65
C GLY A 80 8.44 -4.64 4.26
N ARG A 81 8.83 -5.33 3.19
CA ARG A 81 8.19 -6.58 2.75
C ARG A 81 8.27 -7.66 3.83
N VAL A 82 9.48 -7.92 4.34
CA VAL A 82 9.68 -8.94 5.37
C VAL A 82 8.94 -8.59 6.66
N GLY A 83 9.04 -7.32 7.10
CA GLY A 83 8.39 -6.85 8.31
C GLY A 83 6.87 -6.90 8.22
N THR A 84 6.30 -6.49 7.09
CA THR A 84 4.85 -6.50 6.88
C THR A 84 4.30 -7.91 6.83
N GLY A 85 4.95 -8.82 6.12
CA GLY A 85 4.55 -10.24 6.12
C GLY A 85 4.45 -10.80 7.53
N PHE A 86 5.50 -10.59 8.34
CA PHE A 86 5.52 -11.04 9.73
C PHE A 86 4.43 -10.40 10.62
N LEU A 87 4.12 -9.13 10.41
CA LEU A 87 3.07 -8.41 11.15
C LEU A 87 1.67 -8.88 10.75
N LEU A 88 1.41 -9.07 9.46
CA LEU A 88 0.12 -9.51 8.93
C LEU A 88 -0.23 -10.95 9.34
N ASP A 89 0.77 -11.80 9.59
CA ASP A 89 0.56 -13.16 10.08
C ASP A 89 0.07 -13.19 11.54
N ARG A 90 0.32 -12.11 12.31
CA ARG A 90 0.05 -12.07 13.76
C ARG A 90 -1.02 -11.08 14.17
N LEU A 91 -1.23 -10.04 13.41
CA LEU A 91 -2.11 -8.94 13.76
C LEU A 91 -3.24 -8.81 12.73
N TRP A 92 -4.32 -8.16 13.14
CA TRP A 92 -5.41 -7.83 12.24
C TRP A 92 -4.93 -6.79 11.19
N ALA A 93 -5.10 -7.10 9.89
CA ALA A 93 -4.54 -6.30 8.81
C ALA A 93 -4.88 -4.80 8.89
N PRO A 94 -6.13 -4.34 9.12
CA PRO A 94 -6.42 -2.91 9.23
C PRO A 94 -5.62 -2.19 10.32
N LEU A 95 -5.27 -2.88 11.42
CA LEU A 95 -4.44 -2.31 12.48
C LEU A 95 -2.98 -2.12 12.06
N VAL A 96 -2.48 -3.02 11.21
CA VAL A 96 -1.11 -2.94 10.66
C VAL A 96 -1.04 -1.92 9.53
N THR A 97 -2.07 -1.89 8.68
CA THR A 97 -2.11 -1.04 7.48
C THR A 97 -2.21 0.44 7.81
N LEU A 98 -2.98 0.80 8.85
CA LEU A 98 -3.18 2.20 9.22
C LEU A 98 -1.85 2.93 9.49
N PRO A 99 -1.00 2.52 10.46
CA PRO A 99 0.25 3.19 10.70
C PRO A 99 1.22 3.08 9.52
N LEU A 100 1.24 1.94 8.83
CA LEU A 100 2.20 1.66 7.77
C LEU A 100 1.93 2.50 6.51
N LEU A 101 0.67 2.65 6.11
CA LEU A 101 0.29 3.45 4.94
C LEU A 101 0.14 4.94 5.25
N SER A 102 -0.09 5.34 6.52
CA SER A 102 -0.12 6.75 6.90
C SER A 102 1.25 7.32 7.24
N ALA A 103 2.23 6.50 7.65
CA ALA A 103 3.59 6.96 7.97
C ALA A 103 4.24 7.79 6.85
N PRO A 104 4.08 7.46 5.53
CA PRO A 104 4.61 8.29 4.45
C PRO A 104 4.13 9.75 4.45
N ALA A 105 2.99 10.04 5.06
CA ALA A 105 2.54 11.43 5.21
C ALA A 105 3.55 12.25 6.03
N SER A 106 4.18 11.66 7.06
CA SER A 106 5.24 12.33 7.82
C SER A 106 6.49 12.58 6.98
N ALA A 107 6.84 11.65 6.10
CA ALA A 107 7.95 11.83 5.17
C ALA A 107 7.67 12.96 4.17
N CYS A 108 6.45 13.04 3.63
CA CYS A 108 6.04 14.15 2.77
C CYS A 108 6.10 15.49 3.50
N TRP A 109 5.69 15.54 4.77
CA TRP A 109 5.77 16.75 5.59
C TRP A 109 7.22 17.20 5.81
N LEU A 110 8.13 16.26 6.09
CA LEU A 110 9.55 16.56 6.22
C LEU A 110 10.18 17.06 4.91
N LEU A 111 9.75 16.50 3.77
CA LEU A 111 10.24 16.88 2.44
C LEU A 111 9.68 18.22 1.95
N ALA A 112 8.50 18.64 2.43
CA ALA A 112 7.89 19.93 2.10
C ALA A 112 8.43 21.08 2.98
N GLY A 113 9.12 20.77 4.07
CA GLY A 113 9.64 21.77 5.01
C GLY A 113 10.96 22.39 4.58
N ASP A 114 11.21 23.61 4.99
CA ASP A 114 12.50 24.27 4.82
C ASP A 114 13.55 23.65 5.77
N GLY A 115 14.81 23.69 5.36
CA GLY A 115 15.93 23.27 6.20
C GLY A 115 16.05 21.74 6.38
N LEU A 116 15.71 20.97 5.36
CA LEU A 116 15.83 19.51 5.35
C LEU A 116 17.27 19.08 5.67
N THR A 117 17.49 18.45 6.83
CA THR A 117 18.79 17.88 7.20
C THR A 117 19.00 16.50 6.56
N THR A 118 20.27 16.07 6.46
CA THR A 118 20.58 14.72 5.95
C THR A 118 19.87 13.62 6.75
N GLY A 119 19.77 13.78 8.08
CA GLY A 119 19.07 12.81 8.92
C GLY A 119 17.57 12.70 8.58
N PHE A 120 16.89 13.82 8.39
CA PHE A 120 15.47 13.84 7.99
C PHE A 120 15.27 13.34 6.57
N ALA A 121 16.19 13.62 5.65
CA ALA A 121 16.15 13.11 4.29
C ALA A 121 16.26 11.56 4.24
N VAL A 122 17.21 10.99 5.00
CA VAL A 122 17.35 9.53 5.15
C VAL A 122 16.12 8.93 5.83
N LEU A 123 15.62 9.55 6.90
CA LEU A 123 14.41 9.09 7.60
C LEU A 123 13.20 9.05 6.65
N SER A 124 13.01 10.11 5.84
CA SER A 124 11.94 10.16 4.85
C SER A 124 12.06 9.03 3.82
N ALA A 125 13.28 8.80 3.31
CA ALA A 125 13.54 7.72 2.35
C ALA A 125 13.25 6.33 2.95
N VAL A 126 13.63 6.11 4.22
CA VAL A 126 13.36 4.85 4.94
C VAL A 126 11.85 4.65 5.16
N ILE A 127 11.14 5.67 5.65
CA ILE A 127 9.68 5.59 5.86
C ILE A 127 8.95 5.27 4.54
N LEU A 128 9.29 5.99 3.47
CA LEU A 128 8.73 5.75 2.14
C LEU A 128 9.04 4.33 1.64
N GLY A 129 10.27 3.85 1.84
CA GLY A 129 10.67 2.51 1.45
C GLY A 129 9.90 1.42 2.19
N LEU A 130 9.81 1.50 3.52
CA LEU A 130 9.07 0.54 4.35
C LEU A 130 7.61 0.43 3.92
N ALA A 131 6.93 1.56 3.69
CA ALA A 131 5.54 1.60 3.28
C ALA A 131 5.31 1.00 1.90
N THR A 132 6.20 1.26 0.94
CA THR A 132 6.10 0.69 -0.41
C THR A 132 6.31 -0.81 -0.41
N GLY A 133 7.27 -1.30 0.36
CA GLY A 133 7.46 -2.73 0.51
C GLY A 133 6.21 -3.43 1.05
N ALA A 134 5.48 -2.74 1.92
CA ALA A 134 4.24 -3.24 2.51
C ALA A 134 3.05 -3.27 1.56
N GLU A 135 2.90 -2.24 0.72
CA GLU A 135 1.69 -2.01 -0.07
C GLU A 135 1.34 -3.18 -0.99
N THR A 136 2.32 -3.70 -1.73
CA THR A 136 2.09 -4.80 -2.67
C THR A 136 1.69 -6.11 -1.99
N ASP A 137 2.31 -6.41 -0.87
CA ASP A 137 2.02 -7.62 -0.09
C ASP A 137 0.66 -7.51 0.60
N LEU A 138 0.29 -6.29 0.99
CA LEU A 138 -1.01 -5.99 1.58
C LEU A 138 -2.16 -6.23 0.60
N ILE A 139 -2.03 -5.80 -0.67
CA ILE A 139 -3.07 -6.03 -1.70
C ILE A 139 -3.31 -7.54 -1.86
N ALA A 140 -2.23 -8.33 -1.93
CA ALA A 140 -2.29 -9.78 -2.04
C ALA A 140 -2.98 -10.42 -0.82
N PHE A 141 -2.61 -9.98 0.37
CA PHE A 141 -3.17 -10.47 1.63
C PHE A 141 -4.67 -10.14 1.76
N LEU A 142 -5.06 -8.88 1.48
CA LEU A 142 -6.45 -8.44 1.55
C LEU A 142 -7.32 -9.17 0.51
N ALA A 143 -6.82 -9.37 -0.71
CA ALA A 143 -7.52 -10.13 -1.75
C ALA A 143 -7.86 -11.55 -1.26
N GLY A 144 -6.89 -12.27 -0.69
CA GLY A 144 -7.10 -13.62 -0.17
C GLY A 144 -8.03 -13.66 1.05
N ARG A 145 -7.90 -12.70 1.97
CA ARG A 145 -8.67 -12.69 3.23
C ARG A 145 -10.12 -12.25 3.07
N TYR A 146 -10.39 -11.28 2.19
CA TYR A 146 -11.75 -10.73 2.02
C TYR A 146 -12.55 -11.40 0.92
N PHE A 147 -11.89 -12.01 -0.09
CA PHE A 147 -12.58 -12.59 -1.24
C PHE A 147 -12.31 -14.10 -1.41
N GLY A 148 -11.36 -14.65 -0.65
CA GLY A 148 -11.01 -16.07 -0.69
C GLY A 148 -10.11 -16.43 -1.86
N MET A 149 -9.86 -17.75 -2.01
CA MET A 149 -8.85 -18.27 -2.94
C MET A 149 -9.44 -18.85 -4.24
N ALA A 150 -10.77 -19.02 -4.34
CA ALA A 150 -11.41 -19.67 -5.49
C ALA A 150 -11.10 -18.95 -6.83
N HIS A 151 -11.17 -17.62 -6.85
CA HIS A 151 -10.92 -16.80 -8.02
C HIS A 151 -9.85 -15.74 -7.75
N TYR A 152 -8.91 -16.06 -6.86
CA TYR A 152 -7.89 -15.14 -6.33
C TYR A 152 -7.15 -14.36 -7.43
N GLY A 153 -6.63 -15.03 -8.46
CA GLY A 153 -5.83 -14.37 -9.49
C GLY A 153 -6.59 -13.27 -10.25
N ARG A 154 -7.89 -13.49 -10.53
CA ARG A 154 -8.73 -12.48 -11.20
C ARG A 154 -9.04 -11.30 -10.31
N ILE A 155 -9.38 -11.56 -9.04
CA ILE A 155 -9.70 -10.52 -8.06
C ILE A 155 -8.45 -9.71 -7.71
N TYR A 156 -7.32 -10.38 -7.45
CA TYR A 156 -6.04 -9.72 -7.21
C TYR A 156 -5.60 -8.84 -8.37
N GLY A 157 -5.69 -9.34 -9.62
CA GLY A 157 -5.35 -8.55 -10.81
C GLY A 157 -6.17 -7.27 -10.94
N MET A 158 -7.48 -7.33 -10.65
CA MET A 158 -8.36 -6.15 -10.65
C MET A 158 -8.06 -5.19 -9.50
N LEU A 159 -7.70 -5.69 -8.32
CA LEU A 159 -7.28 -4.87 -7.17
C LEU A 159 -5.89 -4.25 -7.37
N TYR A 160 -5.04 -4.88 -8.18
CA TYR A 160 -3.70 -4.36 -8.50
C TYR A 160 -3.71 -3.34 -9.66
N MET A 161 -4.75 -3.32 -10.47
CA MET A 161 -4.87 -2.41 -11.63
C MET A 161 -4.71 -0.92 -11.24
N PRO A 162 -5.34 -0.40 -10.16
CA PRO A 162 -5.17 0.99 -9.76
C PRO A 162 -3.72 1.36 -9.40
N PHE A 163 -2.95 0.42 -8.87
CA PHE A 163 -1.52 0.61 -8.63
C PHE A 163 -0.76 0.93 -9.93
N GLY A 164 -0.99 0.13 -10.98
CA GLY A 164 -0.37 0.35 -12.29
C GLY A 164 -0.77 1.68 -12.92
N LEU A 165 -2.07 2.01 -12.88
CA LEU A 165 -2.60 3.27 -13.42
C LEU A 165 -2.04 4.49 -12.67
N ALA A 166 -2.06 4.46 -11.35
CA ALA A 166 -1.55 5.53 -10.51
C ALA A 166 -0.04 5.75 -10.72
N SER A 167 0.74 4.66 -10.72
CA SER A 167 2.19 4.72 -10.92
C SER A 167 2.58 5.25 -12.31
N ALA A 168 1.76 5.01 -13.33
CA ALA A 168 2.00 5.54 -14.67
C ALA A 168 1.70 7.05 -14.77
N VAL A 169 0.64 7.53 -14.11
CA VAL A 169 0.16 8.92 -14.24
C VAL A 169 0.82 9.84 -13.23
N SER A 170 1.05 9.38 -12.01
CA SER A 170 1.50 10.22 -10.89
C SER A 170 2.80 10.98 -11.18
N PRO A 171 3.89 10.38 -11.73
CA PRO A 171 5.12 11.11 -11.99
C PRO A 171 4.93 12.30 -12.95
N ALA A 172 4.08 12.12 -13.97
CA ALA A 172 3.78 13.19 -14.92
C ALA A 172 3.05 14.36 -14.25
N VAL A 173 2.10 14.06 -13.34
CA VAL A 173 1.38 15.10 -12.59
C VAL A 173 2.31 15.85 -11.65
N TYR A 174 3.19 15.15 -10.94
CA TYR A 174 4.19 15.77 -10.05
C TYR A 174 5.17 16.66 -10.82
N GLY A 175 5.65 16.18 -11.98
CA GLY A 175 6.50 16.98 -12.87
C GLY A 175 5.79 18.23 -13.39
N TRP A 176 4.55 18.09 -13.86
CA TRP A 176 3.75 19.22 -14.36
C TRP A 176 3.50 20.28 -13.27
N VAL A 177 3.13 19.86 -12.06
CA VAL A 177 2.93 20.80 -10.94
C VAL A 177 4.23 21.53 -10.61
N ARG A 178 5.36 20.82 -10.55
CA ARG A 178 6.65 21.44 -10.31
C ARG A 178 7.02 22.44 -11.40
N ASP A 179 6.79 22.12 -12.66
CA ASP A 179 7.12 23.01 -13.79
C ASP A 179 6.27 24.29 -13.80
N THR A 180 5.03 24.20 -13.29
CA THR A 180 4.12 25.34 -13.22
C THR A 180 4.26 26.17 -11.95
N THR A 181 4.59 25.54 -10.81
CA THR A 181 4.66 26.22 -9.50
C THR A 181 6.07 26.49 -9.00
N GLY A 182 7.07 25.82 -9.61
CA GLY A 182 8.48 25.89 -9.19
C GLY A 182 8.82 24.97 -7.99
N SER A 183 7.84 24.30 -7.38
CA SER A 183 8.00 23.50 -6.16
C SER A 183 7.20 22.19 -6.23
N TYR A 184 7.61 21.19 -5.42
CA TYR A 184 6.85 19.97 -5.18
C TYR A 184 5.87 20.07 -3.99
N ASP A 185 5.91 21.16 -3.20
CA ASP A 185 5.21 21.25 -1.91
C ASP A 185 3.71 21.01 -2.03
N ALA A 186 3.06 21.59 -3.05
CA ALA A 186 1.63 21.37 -3.27
C ALA A 186 1.31 19.90 -3.45
N MET A 187 2.14 19.15 -4.19
CA MET A 187 1.94 17.71 -4.40
C MET A 187 2.30 16.90 -3.17
N LEU A 188 3.26 17.32 -2.37
CA LEU A 188 3.59 16.67 -1.09
C LEU A 188 2.43 16.80 -0.09
N TYR A 189 1.77 17.96 -0.01
CA TYR A 189 0.55 18.11 0.82
C TYR A 189 -0.62 17.28 0.31
N VAL A 190 -0.82 17.22 -1.01
CA VAL A 190 -1.82 16.31 -1.60
C VAL A 190 -1.49 14.85 -1.27
N ALA A 191 -0.23 14.44 -1.41
CA ALA A 191 0.22 13.09 -1.07
C ALA A 191 -0.03 12.75 0.40
N MET A 192 0.21 13.68 1.33
CA MET A 192 -0.12 13.51 2.75
C MET A 192 -1.60 13.15 2.94
N GLY A 193 -2.50 13.92 2.31
CA GLY A 193 -3.94 13.67 2.36
C GLY A 193 -4.31 12.30 1.78
N LEU A 194 -3.69 11.91 0.65
CA LEU A 194 -3.94 10.62 -0.01
C LEU A 194 -3.43 9.43 0.81
N PHE A 195 -2.25 9.53 1.44
CA PHE A 195 -1.73 8.49 2.32
C PHE A 195 -2.62 8.28 3.55
N ILE A 196 -3.01 9.36 4.22
CA ILE A 196 -3.89 9.30 5.40
C ILE A 196 -5.28 8.81 4.98
N GLY A 197 -5.86 9.38 3.93
CA GLY A 197 -7.18 9.01 3.44
C GLY A 197 -7.25 7.56 3.00
N GLY A 198 -6.27 7.09 2.20
CA GLY A 198 -6.18 5.70 1.77
C GLY A 198 -6.03 4.73 2.95
N ALA A 199 -5.19 5.07 3.94
CA ALA A 199 -5.03 4.25 5.13
C ALA A 199 -6.33 4.17 5.97
N VAL A 200 -7.01 5.30 6.17
CA VAL A 200 -8.25 5.38 6.95
C VAL A 200 -9.39 4.62 6.26
N MET A 201 -9.48 4.65 4.93
CA MET A 201 -10.49 3.90 4.18
C MET A 201 -10.45 2.40 4.47
N LEU A 202 -9.27 1.82 4.69
CA LEU A 202 -9.13 0.40 5.00
C LEU A 202 -9.70 0.01 6.37
N LEU A 203 -9.88 0.94 7.30
CA LEU A 203 -10.59 0.67 8.57
C LEU A 203 -12.07 0.30 8.33
N GLY A 204 -12.65 0.76 7.22
CA GLY A 204 -14.02 0.43 6.82
C GLY A 204 -14.22 -1.01 6.33
N LEU A 205 -13.16 -1.81 6.18
CA LEU A 205 -13.26 -3.20 5.71
C LEU A 205 -13.98 -4.13 6.70
N GLY A 206 -13.97 -3.81 7.99
CA GLY A 206 -14.60 -4.60 9.03
C GLY A 206 -13.96 -5.99 9.22
N ARG A 207 -14.73 -6.91 9.82
CA ARG A 207 -14.26 -8.27 10.11
C ARG A 207 -14.08 -9.09 8.82
N TYR A 208 -13.14 -10.04 8.85
CA TYR A 208 -12.97 -10.98 7.74
C TYR A 208 -14.22 -11.82 7.53
N PRO A 209 -14.65 -12.03 6.27
CA PRO A 209 -15.74 -12.95 5.96
C PRO A 209 -15.36 -14.39 6.33
N ASP A 210 -16.32 -15.13 6.86
CA ASP A 210 -16.18 -16.58 7.09
C ASP A 210 -16.75 -17.32 5.87
N PHE A 211 -15.87 -17.91 5.06
CA PHE A 211 -16.26 -18.66 3.88
C PHE A 211 -16.70 -20.08 4.21
N GLY A 212 -16.31 -20.66 5.37
CA GLY A 212 -16.74 -21.99 5.82
C GLY A 212 -18.22 -22.05 6.18
N ALA A 213 -18.74 -20.99 6.83
CA ALA A 213 -20.14 -20.90 7.17
C ALA A 213 -21.07 -20.76 5.93
N ARG A 214 -20.56 -20.18 4.83
CA ARG A 214 -21.33 -20.07 3.57
C ARG A 214 -21.41 -21.38 2.80
N ALA A 215 -20.40 -22.24 2.89
CA ALA A 215 -20.41 -23.56 2.23
C ALA A 215 -21.42 -24.51 2.88
N GLY A 216 -21.72 -24.36 4.17
CA GLY A 216 -22.72 -25.18 4.89
C GLY A 216 -24.18 -24.80 4.65
N LEU A 217 -24.47 -23.59 4.16
CA LEU A 217 -25.86 -23.13 3.90
C LEU A 217 -26.41 -23.54 2.53
N THR A 218 -25.59 -24.07 1.63
CA THR A 218 -26.00 -24.60 0.32
C THR A 218 -26.24 -26.11 0.30
N ALA A 219 -26.13 -26.77 1.45
CA ALA A 219 -26.30 -28.23 1.60
C ALA A 219 -27.61 -28.63 2.33
N ILE A 220 -28.67 -27.77 2.31
CA ILE A 220 -30.02 -28.11 2.80
C ILE A 220 -31.04 -27.93 1.66
#